data_79bd71ecd1e289c5a89d4633d06a55c7
#
_entry.id   79bd71ecd1e289c5a89d4633d06a55c7
#
_cell.length_a   1.000
_cell.length_b   1.000
_cell.length_c   1.000
_cell.angle_alpha   90.00
_cell.angle_beta   90.00
_cell.angle_gamma   90.00
#
_symmetry.space_group_name_H-M   'P 1'
#
loop_
_entity.id
_entity.type
_entity.pdbx_description
1 polymer ?
#
loop_
_entity_poly.entity_id
_entity_poly.type
_entity_poly.pdbx_seq_one_letter_code
_entity_poly.pdbx_strand_id
1 'polypeptide(L)'
;RSIVIATKHKKQHAIAALLEKELGATCIIPKNLDTDLLGTFSGEIERELSPIDAAKKKCMLAMELTGTDLAVASEGSFGAHPLLYFLPADDELLVFIDKKNGLEIVTREVSTKTNYNAKEVSSEEDLLAFVQSALFPSHGLIIKDKKEDYKEVAKGIVDIKELLETFKRFMESYGS
;
A
#
# COMPACT_ATOMS: atom_id res chain seq x y z
N ARG A 1 19.95 -19.36 -6.63
CA ARG A 1 18.87 -18.88 -7.52
C ARG A 1 18.57 -17.43 -7.23
N SER A 2 18.16 -16.69 -8.23
CA SER A 2 17.76 -15.29 -8.08
C SER A 2 16.26 -15.18 -7.88
N ILE A 3 15.84 -14.34 -6.94
CA ILE A 3 14.43 -14.05 -6.65
C ILE A 3 14.16 -12.59 -6.99
N VAL A 4 13.20 -12.32 -7.85
CA VAL A 4 12.77 -10.92 -8.09
C VAL A 4 11.71 -10.50 -7.06
N ILE A 5 11.87 -9.30 -6.52
CA ILE A 5 10.94 -8.74 -5.54
C ILE A 5 10.10 -7.66 -6.23
N ALA A 6 8.82 -7.97 -6.43
CA ALA A 6 7.84 -7.15 -7.14
C ALA A 6 6.98 -6.33 -6.16
N THR A 7 7.61 -5.53 -5.32
CA THR A 7 6.91 -4.63 -4.39
C THR A 7 7.62 -3.30 -4.29
N LYS A 8 6.90 -2.24 -3.92
CA LYS A 8 7.38 -0.87 -3.72
C LYS A 8 7.36 -0.47 -2.24
N HIS A 9 7.67 0.79 -1.96
CA HIS A 9 7.51 1.44 -0.66
C HIS A 9 8.41 0.89 0.46
N LYS A 10 9.69 0.62 0.11
CA LYS A 10 10.73 0.15 1.03
C LYS A 10 10.52 -1.26 1.61
N LYS A 11 9.37 -1.91 1.41
CA LYS A 11 9.12 -3.31 1.82
C LYS A 11 10.11 -4.28 1.17
N GLN A 12 10.55 -3.98 -0.06
CA GLN A 12 11.52 -4.81 -0.79
C GLN A 12 12.82 -5.04 -0.02
N HIS A 13 13.27 -4.08 0.76
CA HIS A 13 14.54 -4.24 1.51
C HIS A 13 14.38 -5.21 2.69
N ALA A 14 13.25 -5.16 3.40
CA ALA A 14 12.95 -6.08 4.48
C ALA A 14 12.77 -7.51 3.97
N ILE A 15 12.05 -7.67 2.85
CA ILE A 15 11.83 -8.98 2.20
C ILE A 15 13.15 -9.54 1.68
N ALA A 16 13.98 -8.73 0.99
CA ALA A 16 15.27 -9.15 0.48
C ALA A 16 16.18 -9.67 1.60
N ALA A 17 16.34 -8.91 2.68
CA ALA A 17 17.20 -9.30 3.79
C ALA A 17 16.83 -10.66 4.38
N LEU A 18 15.52 -10.95 4.49
CA LEU A 18 15.01 -12.23 4.98
C LEU A 18 15.28 -13.37 4.00
N LEU A 19 14.96 -13.19 2.71
CA LEU A 19 15.13 -14.22 1.68
C LEU A 19 16.60 -14.56 1.45
N GLU A 20 17.49 -13.56 1.48
CA GLU A 20 18.93 -13.75 1.34
C GLU A 20 19.49 -14.51 2.53
N LYS A 21 19.08 -14.16 3.74
CA LYS A 21 19.54 -14.80 4.97
C LYS A 21 19.05 -16.26 5.08
N GLU A 22 17.74 -16.50 4.87
CA GLU A 22 17.11 -17.77 5.18
C GLU A 22 17.19 -18.77 4.01
N LEU A 23 17.19 -18.28 2.75
CA LEU A 23 17.23 -19.14 1.56
C LEU A 23 18.56 -19.11 0.81
N GLY A 24 19.51 -18.24 1.19
CA GLY A 24 20.76 -18.05 0.46
C GLY A 24 20.54 -17.60 -1.00
N ALA A 25 19.42 -16.94 -1.27
CA ALA A 25 19.06 -16.47 -2.60
C ALA A 25 19.69 -15.09 -2.87
N THR A 26 19.82 -14.72 -4.14
CA THR A 26 20.16 -13.36 -4.54
C THR A 26 18.90 -12.61 -4.89
N CYS A 27 18.61 -11.51 -4.23
CA CYS A 27 17.40 -10.73 -4.48
C CYS A 27 17.62 -9.67 -5.57
N ILE A 28 16.68 -9.56 -6.52
CA ILE A 28 16.67 -8.58 -7.59
C ILE A 28 15.50 -7.64 -7.35
N ILE A 29 15.76 -6.32 -7.29
CA ILE A 29 14.74 -5.27 -7.19
C ILE A 29 14.71 -4.52 -8.52
N PRO A 30 13.70 -4.76 -9.38
CA PRO A 30 13.62 -4.12 -10.69
C PRO A 30 13.30 -2.63 -10.55
N LYS A 31 14.10 -1.78 -11.20
CA LYS A 31 13.93 -0.32 -11.13
C LYS A 31 12.72 0.20 -11.92
N ASN A 32 12.30 -0.52 -12.95
CA ASN A 32 11.30 -0.07 -13.93
C ASN A 32 9.96 -0.80 -13.80
N LEU A 33 9.72 -1.50 -12.70
CA LEU A 33 8.43 -2.16 -12.47
C LEU A 33 7.45 -1.16 -11.88
N ASP A 34 6.50 -0.71 -12.70
CA ASP A 34 5.39 0.11 -12.21
C ASP A 34 4.25 -0.79 -11.73
N THR A 35 4.20 -0.98 -10.42
CA THR A 35 3.16 -1.82 -9.77
C THR A 35 1.87 -1.06 -9.51
N ASP A 36 1.86 0.27 -9.60
CA ASP A 36 0.70 1.11 -9.29
C ASP A 36 -0.36 1.04 -10.40
N LEU A 37 0.04 0.64 -11.62
CA LEU A 37 -0.89 0.37 -12.73
C LEU A 37 -1.91 -0.75 -12.45
N LEU A 38 -1.68 -1.56 -11.40
CA LEU A 38 -2.59 -2.65 -11.00
C LEU A 38 -3.57 -2.25 -9.88
N GLY A 39 -3.68 -0.98 -9.61
CA GLY A 39 -4.52 -0.40 -8.57
C GLY A 39 -3.75 0.10 -7.36
N THR A 40 -4.21 1.20 -6.77
CA THR A 40 -3.58 1.85 -5.61
C THR A 40 -4.46 1.74 -4.37
N PHE A 41 -3.82 1.77 -3.19
CA PHE A 41 -4.54 1.84 -1.91
C PHE A 41 -5.41 3.10 -1.80
N SER A 42 -4.94 4.23 -2.33
CA SER A 42 -5.65 5.51 -2.30
C SER A 42 -6.89 5.58 -3.21
N GLY A 43 -7.13 4.55 -4.05
CA GLY A 43 -8.28 4.50 -4.96
C GLY A 43 -8.14 5.33 -6.23
N GLU A 44 -6.97 5.92 -6.51
CA GLU A 44 -6.70 6.68 -7.74
C GLU A 44 -6.76 5.81 -8.99
N ILE A 45 -6.38 4.53 -8.83
CA ILE A 45 -6.55 3.50 -9.86
C ILE A 45 -7.39 2.41 -9.24
N GLU A 46 -8.56 2.14 -9.81
CA GLU A 46 -9.49 1.13 -9.33
C GLU A 46 -8.84 -0.26 -9.32
N ARG A 47 -9.06 -1.02 -8.26
CA ARG A 47 -8.57 -2.38 -8.15
C ARG A 47 -9.55 -3.33 -8.81
N GLU A 48 -9.30 -3.66 -10.08
CA GLU A 48 -10.07 -4.67 -10.81
C GLU A 48 -9.77 -6.10 -10.34
N LEU A 49 -8.59 -6.32 -9.76
CA LEU A 49 -8.12 -7.63 -9.32
C LEU A 49 -8.25 -7.81 -7.81
N SER A 50 -8.47 -9.05 -7.38
CA SER A 50 -8.30 -9.39 -5.97
C SER A 50 -6.85 -9.12 -5.52
N PRO A 51 -6.58 -8.87 -4.22
CA PRO A 51 -5.21 -8.67 -3.73
C PRO A 51 -4.26 -9.81 -4.09
N ILE A 52 -4.75 -11.05 -4.07
CA ILE A 52 -3.98 -12.24 -4.46
C ILE A 52 -3.64 -12.19 -5.94
N ASP A 53 -4.62 -11.92 -6.81
CA ASP A 53 -4.42 -11.89 -8.25
C ASP A 53 -3.52 -10.71 -8.65
N ALA A 54 -3.65 -9.57 -7.99
CA ALA A 54 -2.76 -8.43 -8.17
C ALA A 54 -1.31 -8.78 -7.81
N ALA A 55 -1.08 -9.43 -6.67
CA ALA A 55 0.26 -9.88 -6.26
C ALA A 55 0.83 -10.92 -7.24
N LYS A 56 0.03 -11.89 -7.68
CA LYS A 56 0.45 -12.86 -8.71
C LYS A 56 0.83 -12.18 -10.01
N LYS A 57 0.03 -11.24 -10.47
CA LYS A 57 0.32 -10.49 -11.70
C LYS A 57 1.60 -9.68 -11.58
N LYS A 58 1.86 -9.06 -10.42
CA LYS A 58 3.14 -8.40 -10.12
C LYS A 58 4.32 -9.37 -10.22
N CYS A 59 4.20 -10.57 -9.63
CA CYS A 59 5.22 -11.61 -9.73
C CYS A 59 5.50 -11.99 -11.20
N MET A 60 4.45 -12.23 -11.99
CA MET A 60 4.59 -12.63 -13.39
C MET A 60 5.28 -11.54 -14.23
N LEU A 61 4.86 -10.29 -14.10
CA LEU A 61 5.47 -9.15 -14.78
C LEU A 61 6.94 -8.97 -14.40
N ALA A 62 7.26 -9.11 -13.12
CA ALA A 62 8.63 -8.98 -12.63
C ALA A 62 9.54 -10.12 -13.14
N MET A 63 9.04 -11.35 -13.18
CA MET A 63 9.76 -12.50 -13.76
C MET A 63 10.03 -12.31 -15.25
N GLU A 64 9.03 -11.82 -16.00
CA GLU A 64 9.18 -11.53 -17.42
C GLU A 64 10.22 -10.44 -17.67
N LEU A 65 10.17 -9.35 -16.89
CA LEU A 65 11.10 -8.22 -17.00
C LEU A 65 12.55 -8.59 -16.68
N THR A 66 12.77 -9.53 -15.76
CA THR A 66 14.12 -9.88 -15.25
C THR A 66 14.66 -11.20 -15.77
N GLY A 67 13.85 -11.99 -16.48
CA GLY A 67 14.21 -13.33 -16.93
C GLY A 67 14.39 -14.35 -15.79
N THR A 68 13.82 -14.06 -14.60
CA THR A 68 13.85 -14.98 -13.45
C THR A 68 12.64 -15.91 -13.47
N ASP A 69 12.73 -17.03 -12.76
CA ASP A 69 11.64 -17.98 -12.55
C ASP A 69 11.16 -18.05 -11.08
N LEU A 70 11.72 -17.16 -10.24
CA LEU A 70 11.32 -16.98 -8.85
C LEU A 70 10.93 -15.53 -8.57
N ALA A 71 9.78 -15.33 -7.97
CA ALA A 71 9.29 -14.00 -7.61
C ALA A 71 8.58 -13.95 -6.26
N VAL A 72 8.65 -12.80 -5.62
CA VAL A 72 7.86 -12.44 -4.45
C VAL A 72 7.18 -11.10 -4.69
N ALA A 73 5.90 -11.01 -4.35
CA ALA A 73 5.16 -9.75 -4.31
C ALA A 73 4.38 -9.63 -3.00
N SER A 74 4.14 -8.40 -2.56
CA SER A 74 3.25 -8.13 -1.44
C SER A 74 2.17 -7.13 -1.82
N GLU A 75 1.00 -7.31 -1.22
CA GLU A 75 -0.11 -6.36 -1.20
C GLU A 75 -0.44 -6.02 0.24
N GLY A 76 -0.74 -4.75 0.49
CA GLY A 76 -1.20 -4.29 1.79
C GLY A 76 -2.43 -3.43 1.66
N SER A 77 -3.30 -3.50 2.64
CA SER A 77 -4.46 -2.61 2.75
C SER A 77 -4.74 -2.27 4.20
N PHE A 78 -5.19 -1.02 4.39
CA PHE A 78 -5.68 -0.54 5.68
C PHE A 78 -7.19 -0.37 5.59
N GLY A 79 -7.92 -0.83 6.59
CA GLY A 79 -9.37 -0.75 6.55
C GLY A 79 -10.01 -1.37 7.79
N ALA A 80 -11.28 -1.75 7.65
CA ALA A 80 -11.97 -2.51 8.69
C ALA A 80 -11.43 -3.95 8.74
N HIS A 81 -11.30 -4.48 9.94
CA HIS A 81 -10.92 -5.88 10.15
C HIS A 81 -11.97 -6.82 9.48
N PRO A 82 -11.55 -7.84 8.73
CA PRO A 82 -12.46 -8.65 7.92
C PRO A 82 -13.55 -9.40 8.70
N LEU A 83 -13.35 -9.62 10.00
CA LEU A 83 -14.34 -10.27 10.88
C LEU A 83 -14.94 -9.32 11.92
N LEU A 84 -14.17 -8.34 12.36
CA LEU A 84 -14.56 -7.37 13.39
C LEU A 84 -14.62 -5.98 12.76
N TYR A 85 -15.63 -5.72 11.96
CA TYR A 85 -15.77 -4.55 11.09
C TYR A 85 -15.64 -3.19 11.77
N PHE A 86 -15.78 -3.14 13.08
CA PHE A 86 -15.62 -1.92 13.89
C PHE A 86 -14.16 -1.66 14.34
N LEU A 87 -13.25 -2.61 14.09
CA LEU A 87 -11.83 -2.44 14.40
C LEU A 87 -11.04 -2.09 13.13
N PRO A 88 -10.13 -1.11 13.20
CA PRO A 88 -9.16 -0.89 12.14
C PRO A 88 -8.16 -2.03 12.08
N ALA A 89 -7.73 -2.38 10.89
CA ALA A 89 -6.73 -3.40 10.66
C ALA A 89 -5.80 -3.04 9.51
N ASP A 90 -4.59 -3.57 9.59
CA ASP A 90 -3.61 -3.69 8.52
C ASP A 90 -3.65 -5.14 8.02
N ASP A 91 -3.88 -5.31 6.73
CA ASP A 91 -4.01 -6.61 6.06
C ASP A 91 -2.89 -6.74 5.04
N GLU A 92 -1.89 -7.54 5.37
CA GLU A 92 -0.71 -7.77 4.54
C GLU A 92 -0.75 -9.16 3.92
N LEU A 93 -0.59 -9.20 2.60
CA LEU A 93 -0.54 -10.40 1.79
C LEU A 93 0.84 -10.50 1.13
N LEU A 94 1.41 -11.70 1.10
CA LEU A 94 2.63 -12.00 0.38
C LEU A 94 2.40 -13.24 -0.49
N VAL A 95 2.85 -13.16 -1.74
CA VAL A 95 2.82 -14.26 -2.72
C VAL A 95 4.26 -14.58 -3.13
N PHE A 96 4.62 -15.85 -3.05
CA PHE A 96 5.87 -16.40 -3.57
C PHE A 96 5.55 -17.36 -4.71
N ILE A 97 6.21 -17.21 -5.86
CA ILE A 97 6.04 -18.08 -7.03
C ILE A 97 7.40 -18.66 -7.46
N ASP A 98 7.47 -19.99 -7.59
CA ASP A 98 8.53 -20.70 -8.29
C ASP A 98 7.95 -21.32 -9.56
N LYS A 99 8.09 -20.61 -10.69
CA LYS A 99 7.54 -21.04 -11.97
C LYS A 99 8.15 -22.34 -12.47
N LYS A 100 9.44 -22.56 -12.18
CA LYS A 100 10.17 -23.77 -12.62
C LYS A 100 9.64 -25.03 -11.94
N ASN A 101 9.29 -24.94 -10.66
CA ASN A 101 8.80 -26.08 -9.87
C ASN A 101 7.27 -26.11 -9.75
N GLY A 102 6.55 -25.14 -10.34
CA GLY A 102 5.10 -25.03 -10.24
C GLY A 102 4.61 -24.77 -8.81
N LEU A 103 5.44 -24.12 -7.98
CA LEU A 103 5.11 -23.84 -6.59
C LEU A 103 4.57 -22.42 -6.45
N GLU A 104 3.46 -22.31 -5.75
CA GLU A 104 2.86 -21.05 -5.33
C GLU A 104 2.57 -21.10 -3.83
N ILE A 105 3.06 -20.12 -3.09
CA ILE A 105 2.81 -19.96 -1.67
C ILE A 105 2.17 -18.60 -1.44
N VAL A 106 1.03 -18.58 -0.77
CA VAL A 106 0.33 -17.36 -0.36
C VAL A 106 0.27 -17.33 1.16
N THR A 107 0.70 -16.23 1.75
CA THR A 107 0.54 -15.97 3.18
C THR A 107 -0.16 -14.63 3.39
N ARG A 108 -0.94 -14.52 4.46
CA ARG A 108 -1.68 -13.33 4.83
C ARG A 108 -1.60 -13.13 6.34
N GLU A 109 -1.36 -11.89 6.74
CA GLU A 109 -1.36 -11.44 8.14
C GLU A 109 -2.37 -10.31 8.28
N VAL A 110 -3.28 -10.42 9.23
CA VAL A 110 -4.22 -9.36 9.60
C VAL A 110 -3.90 -8.91 11.01
N SER A 111 -3.51 -7.65 11.15
CA SER A 111 -3.08 -7.08 12.42
C SER A 111 -3.96 -5.89 12.82
N THR A 112 -4.45 -5.91 14.06
CA THR A 112 -5.11 -4.75 14.67
C THR A 112 -4.11 -3.76 15.27
N LYS A 113 -2.80 -4.08 15.27
CA LYS A 113 -1.73 -3.16 15.64
C LYS A 113 -1.42 -2.22 14.49
N THR A 114 -2.33 -1.33 14.21
CA THR A 114 -2.24 -0.36 13.12
C THR A 114 -2.49 1.04 13.64
N ASN A 115 -1.87 2.02 13.01
CA ASN A 115 -2.17 3.44 13.19
C ASN A 115 -3.18 3.96 12.16
N TYR A 116 -3.78 3.07 11.37
CA TYR A 116 -4.83 3.46 10.44
C TYR A 116 -5.98 4.11 11.19
N ASN A 117 -6.28 5.33 10.79
CA ASN A 117 -7.39 6.13 11.30
C ASN A 117 -7.94 7.00 10.16
N ALA A 118 -9.24 7.25 10.18
CA ALA A 118 -9.88 8.13 9.22
C ALA A 118 -10.96 8.95 9.94
N LYS A 119 -11.03 10.24 9.62
CA LYS A 119 -12.03 11.15 10.17
C LYS A 119 -12.53 12.09 9.08
N GLU A 120 -13.83 12.32 9.04
CA GLU A 120 -14.39 13.44 8.29
C GLU A 120 -14.08 14.73 9.05
N VAL A 121 -13.53 15.71 8.35
CA VAL A 121 -13.16 17.02 8.92
C VAL A 121 -13.86 18.12 8.13
N SER A 122 -14.46 19.04 8.84
CA SER A 122 -15.20 20.19 8.28
C SER A 122 -14.61 21.54 8.68
N SER A 123 -13.62 21.54 9.55
CA SER A 123 -12.93 22.74 10.02
C SER A 123 -11.44 22.53 10.20
N GLU A 124 -10.68 23.61 10.19
CA GLU A 124 -9.24 23.57 10.48
C GLU A 124 -8.95 23.06 11.90
N GLU A 125 -9.84 23.36 12.86
CA GLU A 125 -9.73 22.88 14.24
C GLU A 125 -9.87 21.34 14.29
N ASP A 126 -10.85 20.78 13.60
CA ASP A 126 -11.04 19.33 13.47
C ASP A 126 -9.84 18.64 12.82
N LEU A 127 -9.29 19.28 11.78
CA LEU A 127 -8.09 18.79 11.10
C LEU A 127 -6.89 18.75 12.06
N LEU A 128 -6.63 19.84 12.79
CA LEU A 128 -5.50 19.92 13.71
C LEU A 128 -5.65 18.95 14.89
N ALA A 129 -6.86 18.74 15.39
CA ALA A 129 -7.13 17.71 16.38
C ALA A 129 -6.83 16.28 15.85
N PHE A 130 -7.18 16.00 14.60
CA PHE A 130 -6.85 14.73 13.96
C PHE A 130 -5.34 14.55 13.77
N VAL A 131 -4.64 15.59 13.33
CA VAL A 131 -3.17 15.61 13.15
C VAL A 131 -2.44 15.17 14.43
N GLN A 132 -2.88 15.67 15.59
CA GLN A 132 -2.29 15.31 16.88
C GLN A 132 -2.43 13.79 17.20
N SER A 133 -3.54 13.18 16.78
CA SER A 133 -3.80 11.75 17.02
C SER A 133 -3.14 10.82 15.98
N ALA A 134 -2.78 11.34 14.82
CA ALA A 134 -2.33 10.58 13.67
C ALA A 134 -0.82 10.36 13.58
N LEU A 135 -0.04 10.68 14.62
CA LEU A 135 1.43 10.60 14.64
C LEU A 135 2.11 11.40 13.51
N PHE A 136 1.46 12.47 13.06
CA PHE A 136 2.03 13.38 12.07
C PHE A 136 3.24 14.13 12.65
N PRO A 137 4.30 14.43 11.88
CA PRO A 137 4.53 14.14 10.46
C PRO A 137 5.24 12.81 10.19
N SER A 138 5.50 11.98 11.22
CA SER A 138 6.17 10.68 11.02
C SER A 138 5.33 9.73 10.14
N HIS A 139 4.01 9.92 10.15
CA HIS A 139 3.06 9.29 9.24
C HIS A 139 2.40 10.35 8.37
N GLY A 140 2.56 10.20 7.06
CA GLY A 140 1.95 11.10 6.09
C GLY A 140 0.42 10.95 6.06
N LEU A 141 -0.27 12.06 5.85
CA LEU A 141 -1.72 12.08 5.74
C LEU A 141 -2.19 12.02 4.29
N ILE A 142 -3.42 11.58 4.14
CA ILE A 142 -4.16 11.57 2.88
C ILE A 142 -5.41 12.41 3.08
N ILE A 143 -5.63 13.40 2.19
CA ILE A 143 -6.89 14.13 2.09
C ILE A 143 -7.60 13.67 0.81
N LYS A 144 -8.88 13.40 0.92
CA LYS A 144 -9.74 13.06 -0.20
C LYS A 144 -11.12 13.66 -0.01
N ASP A 145 -11.83 13.90 -1.11
CA ASP A 145 -13.20 14.36 -1.04
C ASP A 145 -14.13 13.27 -0.48
N LYS A 146 -15.34 13.67 -0.09
CA LYS A 146 -16.30 12.80 0.62
C LYS A 146 -17.06 11.85 -0.32
N LYS A 147 -16.91 11.95 -1.63
CA LYS A 147 -17.70 11.17 -2.61
C LYS A 147 -17.19 9.74 -2.71
N GLU A 148 -18.09 8.81 -2.99
CA GLU A 148 -17.77 7.38 -3.19
C GLU A 148 -16.73 7.19 -4.31
N ASP A 149 -16.88 7.95 -5.40
CA ASP A 149 -15.90 8.05 -6.47
C ASP A 149 -15.04 9.28 -6.23
N TYR A 150 -13.96 9.15 -5.47
CA TYR A 150 -13.07 10.26 -5.15
C TYR A 150 -12.60 10.99 -6.43
N LYS A 151 -12.98 12.27 -6.55
CA LYS A 151 -12.56 13.10 -7.67
C LYS A 151 -11.12 13.55 -7.53
N GLU A 152 -10.68 13.71 -6.31
CA GLU A 152 -9.33 14.15 -6.00
C GLU A 152 -8.82 13.50 -4.72
N VAL A 153 -7.55 13.08 -4.73
CA VAL A 153 -6.83 12.51 -3.60
C VAL A 153 -5.46 13.16 -3.50
N ALA A 154 -5.17 13.79 -2.37
CA ALA A 154 -3.84 14.28 -2.02
C ALA A 154 -3.23 13.37 -0.97
N LYS A 155 -2.05 12.81 -1.23
CA LYS A 155 -1.41 11.77 -0.40
C LYS A 155 0.04 12.07 -0.07
N GLY A 156 0.50 11.46 1.02
CA GLY A 156 1.90 11.56 1.45
C GLY A 156 2.25 12.92 2.05
N ILE A 157 1.27 13.67 2.51
CA ILE A 157 1.46 15.00 3.10
C ILE A 157 2.16 14.83 4.45
N VAL A 158 3.33 15.41 4.59
CA VAL A 158 4.17 15.36 5.81
C VAL A 158 4.56 16.76 6.31
N ASP A 159 4.16 17.80 5.60
CA ASP A 159 4.36 19.20 5.99
C ASP A 159 3.04 19.83 6.40
N ILE A 160 3.04 20.57 7.54
CA ILE A 160 1.82 21.15 8.10
C ILE A 160 1.25 22.29 7.23
N LYS A 161 2.12 23.05 6.56
CA LYS A 161 1.65 24.15 5.69
C LYS A 161 1.00 23.58 4.44
N GLU A 162 1.63 22.58 3.83
CA GLU A 162 1.07 21.85 2.70
C GLU A 162 -0.27 21.22 3.07
N LEU A 163 -0.38 20.64 4.28
CA LEU A 163 -1.63 20.08 4.78
C LEU A 163 -2.76 21.10 4.85
N LEU A 164 -2.50 22.27 5.46
CA LEU A 164 -3.48 23.34 5.62
C LEU A 164 -3.88 23.95 4.26
N GLU A 165 -2.93 24.17 3.36
CA GLU A 165 -3.20 24.67 2.02
C GLU A 165 -4.05 23.69 1.22
N THR A 166 -3.70 22.40 1.29
CA THR A 166 -4.46 21.33 0.63
C THR A 166 -5.87 21.24 1.21
N PHE A 167 -6.03 21.28 2.51
CA PHE A 167 -7.34 21.26 3.16
C PHE A 167 -8.23 22.42 2.71
N LYS A 168 -7.70 23.66 2.71
CA LYS A 168 -8.44 24.84 2.24
C LYS A 168 -8.92 24.67 0.81
N ARG A 169 -8.05 24.23 -0.08
CA ARG A 169 -8.39 23.96 -1.48
C ARG A 169 -9.50 22.91 -1.62
N PHE A 170 -9.45 21.84 -0.82
CA PHE A 170 -10.50 20.81 -0.82
C PHE A 170 -11.82 21.35 -0.27
N MET A 171 -11.79 22.17 0.78
CA MET A 171 -12.99 22.81 1.33
C MET A 171 -13.63 23.79 0.33
N GLU A 172 -12.84 24.55 -0.41
CA GLU A 172 -13.34 25.45 -1.47
C GLU A 172 -13.95 24.67 -2.65
N SER A 173 -13.37 23.53 -2.99
CA SER A 173 -13.80 22.75 -4.16
C SER A 173 -14.94 21.77 -3.85
N TYR A 174 -15.02 21.25 -2.64
CA TYR A 174 -15.90 20.13 -2.28
C TYR A 174 -16.64 20.32 -0.95
N GLY A 175 -16.31 21.35 -0.17
CA GLY A 175 -16.92 21.64 1.13
C GLY A 175 -18.30 22.31 0.98
N SER A 176 -19.35 21.50 0.79
CA SER A 176 -20.75 21.97 0.83
C SER A 176 -21.60 21.09 1.71
#